data_1231de49ec67f912f463af47bcc495c9
#
_entry.id   1231de49ec67f912f463af47bcc495c9
#
_cell.length_a   1.000
_cell.length_b   1.000
_cell.length_c   1.000
_cell.angle_alpha   90.00
_cell.angle_beta   90.00
_cell.angle_gamma   90.00
#
_symmetry.space_group_name_H-M   'P 1'
#
loop_
_entity.id
_entity.type
_entity.pdbx_description
1 polymer ?
#
loop_
_entity_poly.entity_id
_entity_poly.type
_entity_poly.pdbx_seq_one_letter_code
_entity_poly.pdbx_strand_id
1 'polypeptide(L)'
;MSEKQEQQNTERSRMLGTMEMRKLVPTVSVPIMVSMLVQALYNIVDGIFVGQYSPDALTAVNLAMPMQMLMIAVSTGMGTGINSLISRRLGEKRPHDARDAARHGILIEVVGWLLFVIVGLFFARAYIGMTNPKAEVLEMGTLYLRIVCTLSLGQFMSICFERMMQATGNTTLSMITQLSGAVTNIVPDPVLLGGCQIGNTGAAIATAIGQVVSCTA
;
A
#
# COMPACT_ATOMS: atom_id res chain seq x y z
N MET A 1 14.89 17.22 -12.66
CA MET A 1 15.30 16.88 -11.28
C MET A 1 16.39 17.89 -10.90
N SER A 2 16.24 18.61 -9.79
CA SER A 2 17.19 19.66 -9.39
C SER A 2 18.51 19.04 -8.94
N GLU A 3 19.67 19.63 -9.30
CA GLU A 3 21.02 19.21 -8.86
C GLU A 3 21.13 19.00 -7.34
N LYS A 4 20.34 19.76 -6.57
CA LYS A 4 20.23 19.60 -5.11
C LYS A 4 19.65 18.23 -4.69
N GLN A 5 18.71 17.67 -5.45
CA GLN A 5 18.14 16.35 -5.17
C GLN A 5 19.12 15.22 -5.50
N GLU A 6 19.91 15.37 -6.56
CA GLU A 6 20.97 14.39 -6.88
C GLU A 6 22.09 14.39 -5.84
N GLN A 7 22.49 15.56 -5.36
CA GLN A 7 23.48 15.68 -4.29
C GLN A 7 22.99 15.09 -2.97
N GLN A 8 21.75 15.37 -2.57
CA GLN A 8 21.14 14.80 -1.36
C GLN A 8 21.01 13.26 -1.43
N ASN A 9 20.64 12.70 -2.57
CA ASN A 9 20.54 11.25 -2.76
C ASN A 9 21.93 10.59 -2.73
N THR A 10 22.95 11.26 -3.26
CA THR A 10 24.33 10.77 -3.25
C THR A 10 24.91 10.79 -1.82
N GLU A 11 24.64 11.84 -1.05
CA GLU A 11 25.06 11.93 0.35
C GLU A 11 24.39 10.87 1.22
N ARG A 12 23.07 10.64 1.05
CA ARG A 12 22.34 9.61 1.79
C ARG A 12 22.81 8.18 1.45
N SER A 13 23.07 7.91 0.18
CA SER A 13 23.66 6.63 -0.23
C SER A 13 25.05 6.41 0.37
N ARG A 14 25.85 7.48 0.53
CA ARG A 14 27.14 7.43 1.22
C ARG A 14 26.99 7.19 2.73
N MET A 15 25.99 7.80 3.38
CA MET A 15 25.71 7.56 4.80
C MET A 15 25.41 6.08 5.09
N LEU A 16 24.71 5.39 4.21
CA LEU A 16 24.43 3.95 4.36
C LEU A 16 25.71 3.09 4.38
N GLY A 17 26.77 3.52 3.66
CA GLY A 17 28.04 2.78 3.59
C GLY A 17 29.09 3.20 4.62
N THR A 18 28.96 4.37 5.25
CA THR A 18 30.00 4.97 6.11
C THR A 18 29.55 5.14 7.57
N MET A 19 28.24 5.14 7.84
CA MET A 19 27.70 5.35 9.16
C MET A 19 27.89 4.14 10.06
N GLU A 20 28.21 4.35 11.34
CA GLU A 20 28.30 3.29 12.32
C GLU A 20 26.96 2.55 12.47
N MET A 21 26.96 1.22 12.43
CA MET A 21 25.76 0.35 12.45
C MET A 21 24.80 0.71 13.58
N ARG A 22 25.31 1.04 14.77
CA ARG A 22 24.49 1.41 15.94
C ARG A 22 23.65 2.67 15.73
N LYS A 23 24.10 3.59 14.88
CA LYS A 23 23.37 4.83 14.53
C LYS A 23 22.54 4.65 13.28
N LEU A 24 23.02 3.86 12.33
CA LEU A 24 22.35 3.59 11.07
C LEU A 24 21.00 2.89 11.26
N VAL A 25 20.98 1.83 12.08
CA VAL A 25 19.76 1.04 12.33
C VAL A 25 18.61 1.89 12.87
N PRO A 26 18.76 2.69 13.96
CA PRO A 26 17.68 3.55 14.42
C PRO A 26 17.26 4.61 13.39
N THR A 27 18.21 5.22 12.70
CA THR A 27 17.93 6.27 11.72
C THR A 27 17.04 5.79 10.57
N VAL A 28 17.21 4.53 10.14
CA VAL A 28 16.40 3.94 9.07
C VAL A 28 15.11 3.33 9.63
N SER A 29 15.16 2.69 10.81
CA SER A 29 14.02 1.94 11.36
C SER A 29 12.96 2.85 11.98
N VAL A 30 13.33 3.93 12.67
CA VAL A 30 12.37 4.81 13.36
C VAL A 30 11.34 5.41 12.40
N PRO A 31 11.70 5.98 11.24
CA PRO A 31 10.71 6.48 10.29
C PRO A 31 9.73 5.40 9.82
N ILE A 32 10.24 4.18 9.54
CA ILE A 32 9.40 3.06 9.11
C ILE A 32 8.45 2.62 10.23
N MET A 33 8.92 2.54 11.48
CA MET A 33 8.08 2.19 12.63
C MET A 33 6.97 3.21 12.86
N VAL A 34 7.28 4.51 12.73
CA VAL A 34 6.28 5.59 12.85
C VAL A 34 5.22 5.45 11.77
N SER A 35 5.61 5.20 10.51
CA SER A 35 4.65 4.97 9.43
C SER A 35 3.73 3.79 9.70
N MET A 36 4.30 2.66 10.14
CA MET A 36 3.52 1.46 10.47
C MET A 36 2.54 1.70 11.62
N LEU A 37 2.95 2.46 12.65
CA LEU A 37 2.08 2.83 13.77
C LEU A 37 0.90 3.68 13.29
N VAL A 38 1.17 4.71 12.47
CA VAL A 38 0.12 5.57 11.92
C VAL A 38 -0.83 4.78 11.03
N GLN A 39 -0.32 3.86 10.21
CA GLN A 39 -1.16 2.98 9.39
C GLN A 39 -2.02 2.04 10.24
N ALA A 40 -1.50 1.50 11.33
CA ALA A 40 -2.28 0.68 12.27
C ALA A 40 -3.39 1.49 12.94
N LEU A 41 -3.11 2.72 13.38
CA LEU A 41 -4.12 3.63 13.94
C LEU A 41 -5.19 3.97 12.92
N TYR A 42 -4.81 4.26 11.68
CA TYR A 42 -5.74 4.49 10.58
C TYR A 42 -6.69 3.30 10.39
N ASN A 43 -6.17 2.07 10.32
CA ASN A 43 -7.00 0.87 10.15
C ASN A 43 -8.01 0.68 11.29
N ILE A 44 -7.64 1.03 12.52
CA ILE A 44 -8.56 1.00 13.67
C ILE A 44 -9.67 2.03 13.50
N VAL A 45 -9.34 3.25 13.12
CA VAL A 45 -10.30 4.34 12.92
C VAL A 45 -11.28 3.99 11.79
N ASP A 46 -10.79 3.52 10.66
CA ASP A 46 -11.60 3.07 9.52
C ASP A 46 -12.57 1.94 9.93
N GLY A 47 -12.07 0.94 10.67
CA GLY A 47 -12.91 -0.14 11.20
C GLY A 47 -14.03 0.35 12.13
N ILE A 48 -13.80 1.38 12.96
CA ILE A 48 -14.81 1.98 13.82
C ILE A 48 -15.88 2.66 12.97
N PHE A 49 -15.52 3.45 11.96
CA PHE A 49 -16.47 4.14 11.09
C PHE A 49 -17.35 3.15 10.31
N VAL A 50 -16.76 2.13 9.70
CA VAL A 50 -17.51 1.09 8.98
C VAL A 50 -18.45 0.33 9.92
N GLY A 51 -18.00 0.02 11.15
CA GLY A 51 -18.81 -0.68 12.15
C GLY A 51 -20.03 0.11 12.65
N GLN A 52 -19.94 1.44 12.69
CA GLN A 52 -21.05 2.30 13.06
C GLN A 52 -22.12 2.42 11.97
N TYR A 53 -21.76 2.21 10.71
CA TYR A 53 -22.70 2.31 9.60
C TYR A 53 -23.68 1.14 9.55
N SER A 54 -23.18 -0.11 9.58
CA SER A 54 -24.02 -1.33 9.58
C SER A 54 -23.22 -2.55 10.04
N PRO A 55 -23.79 -3.41 10.90
CA PRO A 55 -23.16 -4.68 11.29
C PRO A 55 -22.95 -5.64 10.10
N ASP A 56 -23.88 -5.65 9.14
CA ASP A 56 -23.77 -6.49 7.94
C ASP A 56 -22.68 -5.95 6.99
N ALA A 57 -22.49 -4.63 6.90
CA ALA A 57 -21.42 -3.99 6.19
C ALA A 57 -20.05 -4.37 6.78
N LEU A 58 -19.91 -4.29 8.11
CA LEU A 58 -18.68 -4.68 8.81
C LEU A 58 -18.37 -6.17 8.59
N THR A 59 -19.39 -7.02 8.59
CA THR A 59 -19.24 -8.46 8.31
C THR A 59 -18.73 -8.68 6.88
N ALA A 60 -19.27 -7.97 5.90
CA ALA A 60 -18.82 -8.05 4.50
C ALA A 60 -17.36 -7.63 4.33
N VAL A 61 -16.92 -6.54 4.97
CA VAL A 61 -15.52 -6.08 4.98
C VAL A 61 -14.60 -7.11 5.65
N ASN A 62 -15.02 -7.66 6.81
CA ASN A 62 -14.25 -8.67 7.53
C ASN A 62 -14.06 -9.96 6.72
N LEU A 63 -15.06 -10.36 5.94
CA LEU A 63 -14.93 -11.50 5.04
C LEU A 63 -13.97 -11.23 3.87
N ALA A 64 -13.85 -9.99 3.42
CA ALA A 64 -12.90 -9.61 2.38
C ALA A 64 -11.45 -9.40 2.92
N MET A 65 -11.29 -9.19 4.23
CA MET A 65 -10.00 -8.87 4.86
C MET A 65 -8.87 -9.87 4.57
N PRO A 66 -9.08 -11.21 4.62
CA PRO A 66 -8.00 -12.14 4.31
C PRO A 66 -7.48 -12.02 2.87
N MET A 67 -8.36 -11.70 1.91
CA MET A 67 -7.95 -11.45 0.53
C MET A 67 -7.13 -10.17 0.42
N GLN A 68 -7.51 -9.10 1.11
CA GLN A 68 -6.72 -7.86 1.18
C GLN A 68 -5.35 -8.10 1.81
N MET A 69 -5.28 -8.88 2.90
CA MET A 69 -4.01 -9.26 3.52
C MET A 69 -3.11 -10.05 2.56
N LEU A 70 -3.69 -10.93 1.76
CA LEU A 70 -2.95 -11.67 0.72
C LEU A 70 -2.39 -10.72 -0.35
N MET A 71 -3.18 -9.73 -0.81
CA MET A 71 -2.74 -8.72 -1.76
C MET A 71 -1.56 -7.90 -1.21
N ILE A 72 -1.68 -7.43 0.03
CA ILE A 72 -0.62 -6.68 0.72
C ILE A 72 0.63 -7.55 0.88
N ALA A 73 0.49 -8.81 1.28
CA ALA A 73 1.60 -9.73 1.47
C ALA A 73 2.36 -9.99 0.15
N VAL A 74 1.63 -10.21 -0.95
CA VAL A 74 2.23 -10.44 -2.27
C VAL A 74 2.96 -9.19 -2.76
N SER A 75 2.32 -8.02 -2.73
CA SER A 75 2.97 -6.76 -3.15
C SER A 75 4.16 -6.41 -2.26
N THR A 76 4.05 -6.56 -0.94
CA THR A 76 5.17 -6.32 -0.02
C THR A 76 6.32 -7.30 -0.28
N GLY A 77 6.02 -8.56 -0.57
CA GLY A 77 7.03 -9.57 -0.92
C GLY A 77 7.78 -9.22 -2.21
N MET A 78 7.05 -8.86 -3.27
CA MET A 78 7.62 -8.38 -4.53
C MET A 78 8.46 -7.13 -4.31
N GLY A 79 7.91 -6.12 -3.63
CA GLY A 79 8.59 -4.88 -3.31
C GLY A 79 9.87 -5.06 -2.49
N THR A 80 9.88 -6.01 -1.53
CA THR A 80 11.09 -6.34 -0.76
C THR A 80 12.18 -6.97 -1.63
N GLY A 81 11.80 -7.82 -2.59
CA GLY A 81 12.72 -8.37 -3.58
C GLY A 81 13.35 -7.27 -4.46
N ILE A 82 12.53 -6.33 -4.93
CA ILE A 82 12.95 -5.17 -5.72
C ILE A 82 13.92 -4.29 -4.91
N ASN A 83 13.56 -3.98 -3.65
CA ASN A 83 14.41 -3.21 -2.73
C ASN A 83 15.79 -3.86 -2.58
N SER A 84 15.84 -5.16 -2.30
CA SER A 84 17.09 -5.91 -2.12
C SER A 84 17.96 -5.86 -3.38
N LEU A 85 17.37 -6.05 -4.56
CA LEU A 85 18.09 -6.02 -5.82
C LEU A 85 18.65 -4.62 -6.13
N ILE A 86 17.84 -3.58 -5.99
CA ILE A 86 18.25 -2.19 -6.22
C ILE A 86 19.38 -1.79 -5.25
N SER A 87 19.22 -2.06 -3.95
CA SER A 87 20.24 -1.75 -2.94
C SER A 87 21.55 -2.43 -3.23
N ARG A 88 21.52 -3.70 -3.64
CA ARG A 88 22.70 -4.46 -4.05
C ARG A 88 23.40 -3.84 -5.27
N ARG A 89 22.65 -3.49 -6.33
CA ARG A 89 23.21 -2.89 -7.54
C ARG A 89 23.82 -1.50 -7.29
N LEU A 90 23.17 -0.72 -6.42
CA LEU A 90 23.73 0.55 -5.98
C LEU A 90 25.03 0.37 -5.18
N GLY A 91 25.09 -0.62 -4.29
CA GLY A 91 26.31 -0.98 -3.54
C GLY A 91 27.46 -1.45 -4.45
N GLU A 92 27.14 -2.17 -5.53
CA GLU A 92 28.09 -2.58 -6.57
C GLU A 92 28.53 -1.42 -7.47
N LYS A 93 28.06 -0.18 -7.25
CA LYS A 93 28.28 1.02 -8.08
C LYS A 93 27.80 0.85 -9.53
N ARG A 94 26.71 0.13 -9.73
CA ARG A 94 26.08 -0.15 -11.03
C ARG A 94 24.70 0.52 -11.13
N PRO A 95 24.61 1.86 -11.24
CA PRO A 95 23.35 2.60 -11.21
C PRO A 95 22.45 2.28 -12.42
N HIS A 96 23.03 1.88 -13.55
CA HIS A 96 22.28 1.47 -14.74
C HIS A 96 21.46 0.19 -14.45
N ASP A 97 22.10 -0.81 -13.88
CA ASP A 97 21.44 -2.07 -13.53
C ASP A 97 20.37 -1.86 -12.43
N ALA A 98 20.58 -0.90 -11.53
CA ALA A 98 19.59 -0.53 -10.54
C ALA A 98 18.33 0.10 -11.17
N ARG A 99 18.48 0.92 -12.23
CA ARG A 99 17.34 1.47 -13.00
C ARG A 99 16.58 0.38 -13.73
N ASP A 100 17.28 -0.57 -14.32
CA ASP A 100 16.64 -1.70 -15.01
C ASP A 100 15.89 -2.60 -14.00
N ALA A 101 16.46 -2.84 -12.83
CA ALA A 101 15.78 -3.54 -11.73
C ALA A 101 14.50 -2.81 -11.30
N ALA A 102 14.52 -1.47 -11.21
CA ALA A 102 13.34 -0.68 -10.88
C ALA A 102 12.24 -0.81 -11.96
N ARG A 103 12.62 -0.74 -13.25
CA ARG A 103 11.67 -0.91 -14.36
C ARG A 103 11.01 -2.29 -14.35
N HIS A 104 11.79 -3.33 -14.17
CA HIS A 104 11.27 -4.70 -14.05
C HIS A 104 10.40 -4.87 -12.79
N GLY A 105 10.75 -4.18 -11.70
CA GLY A 105 9.97 -4.15 -10.49
C GLY A 105 8.56 -3.62 -10.71
N ILE A 106 8.41 -2.49 -11.42
CA ILE A 106 7.11 -1.93 -11.77
C ILE A 106 6.29 -2.93 -12.62
N LEU A 107 6.92 -3.59 -13.60
CA LEU A 107 6.23 -4.58 -14.42
C LEU A 107 5.72 -5.77 -13.60
N ILE A 108 6.51 -6.26 -12.66
CA ILE A 108 6.13 -7.37 -11.78
C ILE A 108 4.94 -6.97 -10.89
N GLU A 109 4.94 -5.76 -10.34
CA GLU A 109 3.82 -5.26 -9.52
C GLU A 109 2.53 -5.10 -10.35
N VAL A 110 2.64 -4.60 -11.59
CA VAL A 110 1.49 -4.52 -12.51
C VAL A 110 0.94 -5.91 -12.84
N VAL A 111 1.81 -6.88 -13.10
CA VAL A 111 1.38 -8.27 -13.35
C VAL A 111 0.72 -8.86 -12.11
N GLY A 112 1.28 -8.62 -10.92
CA GLY A 112 0.67 -9.02 -9.65
C GLY A 112 -0.72 -8.42 -9.45
N TRP A 113 -0.86 -7.11 -9.69
CA TRP A 113 -2.16 -6.44 -9.66
C TRP A 113 -3.16 -7.05 -10.65
N LEU A 114 -2.79 -7.27 -11.91
CA LEU A 114 -3.66 -7.89 -12.92
C LEU A 114 -4.16 -9.26 -12.50
N LEU A 115 -3.32 -10.05 -11.85
CA LEU A 115 -3.72 -11.36 -11.31
C LEU A 115 -4.82 -11.20 -10.27
N PHE A 116 -4.70 -10.24 -9.34
CA PHE A 116 -5.74 -9.97 -8.35
C PHE A 116 -7.01 -9.36 -8.96
N VAL A 117 -6.90 -8.56 -10.02
CA VAL A 117 -8.09 -8.10 -10.79
C VAL A 117 -8.87 -9.29 -11.35
N ILE A 118 -8.17 -10.24 -11.97
CA ILE A 118 -8.81 -11.47 -12.51
C ILE A 118 -9.48 -12.25 -11.38
N VAL A 119 -8.78 -12.48 -10.27
CA VAL A 119 -9.34 -13.15 -9.09
C VAL A 119 -10.56 -12.40 -8.54
N GLY A 120 -10.49 -11.10 -8.37
CA GLY A 120 -11.59 -10.27 -7.87
C GLY A 120 -12.82 -10.27 -8.79
N LEU A 121 -12.63 -10.22 -10.10
CA LEU A 121 -13.76 -10.22 -11.04
C LEU A 121 -14.46 -11.56 -11.14
N PHE A 122 -13.71 -12.66 -11.22
CA PHE A 122 -14.26 -13.99 -11.49
C PHE A 122 -14.53 -14.81 -10.23
N PHE A 123 -13.72 -14.68 -9.20
CA PHE A 123 -13.77 -15.54 -8.02
C PHE A 123 -14.32 -14.86 -6.75
N ALA A 124 -14.53 -13.53 -6.74
CA ALA A 124 -15.01 -12.83 -5.54
C ALA A 124 -16.29 -13.43 -4.96
N ARG A 125 -17.30 -13.73 -5.81
CA ARG A 125 -18.57 -14.30 -5.35
C ARG A 125 -18.40 -15.70 -4.78
N ALA A 126 -17.57 -16.54 -5.39
CA ALA A 126 -17.27 -17.88 -4.89
C ALA A 126 -16.55 -17.82 -3.54
N TYR A 127 -15.56 -16.93 -3.43
CA TYR A 127 -14.77 -16.73 -2.21
C TYR A 127 -15.66 -16.30 -1.02
N ILE A 128 -16.45 -15.24 -1.18
CA ILE A 128 -17.36 -14.77 -0.12
C ILE A 128 -18.42 -15.84 0.19
N GLY A 129 -18.93 -16.54 -0.83
CA GLY A 129 -19.94 -17.59 -0.68
C GLY A 129 -19.47 -18.83 0.10
N MET A 130 -18.17 -19.07 0.22
CA MET A 130 -17.62 -20.19 0.99
C MET A 130 -18.02 -20.17 2.48
N THR A 131 -18.29 -18.99 3.02
CA THR A 131 -18.71 -18.82 4.43
C THR A 131 -20.22 -18.90 4.63
N ASN A 132 -21.01 -19.18 3.58
CA ASN A 132 -22.47 -19.22 3.62
C ASN A 132 -23.10 -17.99 4.31
N PRO A 133 -22.73 -16.76 3.94
CA PRO A 133 -23.29 -15.57 4.55
C PRO A 133 -24.74 -15.34 4.13
N LYS A 134 -25.47 -14.46 4.85
CA LYS A 134 -26.77 -13.96 4.38
C LYS A 134 -26.64 -13.39 2.96
N ALA A 135 -27.72 -13.49 2.16
CA ALA A 135 -27.72 -13.04 0.77
C ALA A 135 -27.27 -11.57 0.62
N GLU A 136 -27.68 -10.70 1.53
CA GLU A 136 -27.30 -9.27 1.56
C GLU A 136 -25.78 -9.08 1.79
N VAL A 137 -25.20 -9.81 2.76
CA VAL A 137 -23.76 -9.79 3.04
C VAL A 137 -22.96 -10.35 1.87
N LEU A 138 -23.48 -11.39 1.19
CA LEU A 138 -22.86 -11.96 0.00
C LEU A 138 -22.74 -10.94 -1.13
N GLU A 139 -23.81 -10.18 -1.40
CA GLU A 139 -23.81 -9.17 -2.46
C GLU A 139 -22.88 -8.00 -2.11
N MET A 140 -22.99 -7.48 -0.87
CA MET A 140 -22.15 -6.37 -0.40
C MET A 140 -20.66 -6.76 -0.39
N GLY A 141 -20.32 -7.93 0.14
CA GLY A 141 -18.95 -8.43 0.19
C GLY A 141 -18.35 -8.71 -1.18
N THR A 142 -19.17 -9.25 -2.11
CA THR A 142 -18.73 -9.49 -3.49
C THR A 142 -18.45 -8.19 -4.21
N LEU A 143 -19.33 -7.19 -4.10
CA LEU A 143 -19.13 -5.87 -4.70
C LEU A 143 -17.90 -5.17 -4.13
N TYR A 144 -17.77 -5.16 -2.79
CA TYR A 144 -16.62 -4.59 -2.11
C TYR A 144 -15.30 -5.22 -2.58
N LEU A 145 -15.22 -6.54 -2.58
CA LEU A 145 -14.00 -7.26 -2.99
C LEU A 145 -13.65 -7.00 -4.46
N ARG A 146 -14.63 -6.93 -5.35
CA ARG A 146 -14.41 -6.57 -6.76
C ARG A 146 -13.82 -5.18 -6.90
N ILE A 147 -14.39 -4.19 -6.21
CA ILE A 147 -13.91 -2.80 -6.24
C ILE A 147 -12.48 -2.73 -5.70
N VAL A 148 -12.22 -3.32 -4.55
CA VAL A 148 -10.90 -3.30 -3.91
C VAL A 148 -9.85 -3.96 -4.81
N CYS A 149 -10.12 -5.14 -5.37
CA CYS A 149 -9.16 -5.82 -6.27
C CYS A 149 -8.90 -5.01 -7.55
N THR A 150 -9.93 -4.37 -8.12
CA THR A 150 -9.78 -3.60 -9.35
C THR A 150 -9.03 -2.29 -9.13
N LEU A 151 -9.34 -1.58 -8.04
CA LEU A 151 -8.73 -0.29 -7.72
C LEU A 151 -7.39 -0.41 -6.97
N SER A 152 -6.96 -1.62 -6.62
CA SER A 152 -5.71 -1.85 -5.87
C SER A 152 -4.42 -1.52 -6.63
N LEU A 153 -4.48 -1.10 -7.90
CA LEU A 153 -3.30 -0.63 -8.64
C LEU A 153 -2.53 0.44 -7.86
N GLY A 154 -3.26 1.40 -7.27
CA GLY A 154 -2.66 2.45 -6.44
C GLY A 154 -1.87 1.87 -5.26
N GLN A 155 -2.38 0.85 -4.61
CA GLN A 155 -1.72 0.16 -3.49
C GLN A 155 -0.45 -0.56 -3.94
N PHE A 156 -0.49 -1.33 -5.04
CA PHE A 156 0.67 -2.02 -5.59
C PHE A 156 1.76 -1.03 -5.99
N MET A 157 1.41 0.05 -6.68
CA MET A 157 2.36 1.10 -7.08
C MET A 157 2.92 1.86 -5.87
N SER A 158 2.10 2.19 -4.89
CA SER A 158 2.52 2.87 -3.66
C SER A 158 3.56 2.03 -2.90
N ILE A 159 3.32 0.73 -2.71
CA ILE A 159 4.27 -0.18 -2.06
C ILE A 159 5.56 -0.29 -2.90
N CYS A 160 5.44 -0.41 -4.22
CA CYS A 160 6.60 -0.48 -5.11
C CYS A 160 7.50 0.75 -4.98
N PHE A 161 6.95 1.96 -5.10
CA PHE A 161 7.70 3.20 -4.99
C PHE A 161 8.27 3.40 -3.59
N GLU A 162 7.52 3.07 -2.55
CA GLU A 162 8.00 3.09 -1.17
C GLU A 162 9.26 2.22 -1.00
N ARG A 163 9.24 0.99 -1.50
CA ARG A 163 10.37 0.07 -1.43
C ARG A 163 11.56 0.55 -2.26
N MET A 164 11.32 1.18 -3.40
CA MET A 164 12.37 1.81 -4.20
C MET A 164 13.01 2.99 -3.47
N MET A 165 12.23 3.84 -2.80
CA MET A 165 12.76 4.95 -1.98
C MET A 165 13.56 4.42 -0.79
N GLN A 166 13.11 3.37 -0.13
CA GLN A 166 13.84 2.73 0.95
C GLN A 166 15.17 2.13 0.46
N ALA A 167 15.21 1.56 -0.76
CA ALA A 167 16.42 1.02 -1.37
C ALA A 167 17.51 2.07 -1.61
N THR A 168 17.11 3.34 -1.85
CA THR A 168 18.04 4.47 -2.00
C THR A 168 18.42 5.11 -0.65
N GLY A 169 17.93 4.59 0.48
CA GLY A 169 18.17 5.13 1.82
C GLY A 169 17.27 6.31 2.19
N ASN A 170 16.29 6.67 1.36
CA ASN A 170 15.38 7.78 1.62
C ASN A 170 14.12 7.36 2.39
N THR A 171 14.31 6.77 3.57
CA THR A 171 13.23 6.29 4.44
C THR A 171 12.34 7.40 4.97
N THR A 172 12.89 8.62 5.14
CA THR A 172 12.11 9.79 5.58
C THR A 172 11.08 10.21 4.52
N LEU A 173 11.45 10.19 3.24
CA LEU A 173 10.52 10.50 2.15
C LEU A 173 9.44 9.42 2.06
N SER A 174 9.81 8.14 2.17
CA SER A 174 8.86 7.03 2.26
C SER A 174 7.86 7.20 3.43
N MET A 175 8.32 7.66 4.59
CA MET A 175 7.44 7.98 5.73
C MET A 175 6.47 9.12 5.38
N ILE A 176 6.94 10.20 4.76
CA ILE A 176 6.11 11.36 4.42
C ILE A 176 5.03 10.96 3.41
N THR A 177 5.35 10.17 2.38
CA THR A 177 4.37 9.69 1.40
C THR A 177 3.33 8.79 2.03
N GLN A 178 3.71 7.88 2.94
CA GLN A 178 2.75 7.06 3.70
C GLN A 178 1.85 7.91 4.59
N LEU A 179 2.41 8.88 5.32
CA LEU A 179 1.64 9.77 6.17
C LEU A 179 0.64 10.61 5.37
N SER A 180 1.06 11.14 4.21
CA SER A 180 0.17 11.91 3.33
C SER A 180 -0.99 11.04 2.81
N GLY A 181 -0.73 9.78 2.44
CA GLY A 181 -1.75 8.82 2.06
C GLY A 181 -2.74 8.53 3.20
N ALA A 182 -2.24 8.29 4.42
CA ALA A 182 -3.08 8.03 5.59
C ALA A 182 -3.96 9.24 5.95
N VAL A 183 -3.41 10.45 5.95
CA VAL A 183 -4.18 11.68 6.21
C VAL A 183 -5.24 11.91 5.12
N THR A 184 -4.90 11.64 3.86
CA THR A 184 -5.84 11.78 2.75
C THR A 184 -6.97 10.76 2.84
N ASN A 185 -6.77 9.59 3.44
CA ASN A 185 -7.82 8.60 3.67
C ASN A 185 -8.75 9.00 4.82
N ILE A 186 -8.21 9.52 5.93
CA ILE A 186 -8.99 9.91 7.10
C ILE A 186 -10.05 10.99 6.77
N VAL A 187 -9.77 11.89 5.83
CA VAL A 187 -10.68 13.00 5.49
C VAL A 187 -11.89 12.55 4.64
N PRO A 188 -11.73 11.76 3.56
CA PRO A 188 -12.85 11.26 2.78
C PRO A 188 -13.69 10.18 3.46
N ASP A 189 -13.13 9.36 4.34
CA ASP A 189 -13.84 8.25 4.99
C ASP A 189 -15.14 8.71 5.66
N PRO A 190 -15.18 9.69 6.58
CA PRO A 190 -16.42 10.13 7.19
C PRO A 190 -17.36 10.85 6.20
N VAL A 191 -16.83 11.48 5.15
CA VAL A 191 -17.63 12.19 4.14
C VAL A 191 -18.31 11.21 3.19
N LEU A 192 -17.60 10.18 2.73
CA LEU A 192 -18.13 9.19 1.79
C LEU A 192 -19.03 8.15 2.49
N LEU A 193 -18.71 7.78 3.73
CA LEU A 193 -19.55 6.89 4.54
C LEU A 193 -20.82 7.59 5.07
N GLY A 194 -20.70 8.83 5.57
CA GLY A 194 -21.79 9.54 6.23
C GLY A 194 -22.56 10.50 5.32
N GLY A 195 -21.88 11.17 4.37
CA GLY A 195 -22.47 12.22 3.55
C GLY A 195 -23.18 11.74 2.29
N CYS A 196 -22.62 10.73 1.61
CA CYS A 196 -23.16 10.25 0.34
C CYS A 196 -24.00 8.96 0.45
N GLN A 197 -24.14 8.38 1.63
CA GLN A 197 -24.89 7.12 1.87
C GLN A 197 -24.49 5.96 0.94
N ILE A 198 -23.25 5.98 0.41
CA ILE A 198 -22.74 4.97 -0.55
C ILE A 198 -22.26 3.71 0.20
N GLY A 199 -22.27 3.71 1.53
CA GLY A 199 -21.95 2.54 2.35
C GLY A 199 -20.57 1.94 2.07
N ASN A 200 -20.50 0.62 1.98
CA ASN A 200 -19.25 -0.14 1.72
C ASN A 200 -18.51 0.27 0.45
N THR A 201 -19.22 0.71 -0.58
CA THR A 201 -18.62 1.19 -1.83
C THR A 201 -17.86 2.50 -1.61
N GLY A 202 -18.38 3.37 -0.71
CA GLY A 202 -17.71 4.62 -0.33
C GLY A 202 -16.37 4.38 0.35
N ALA A 203 -16.30 3.45 1.30
CA ALA A 203 -15.06 3.07 1.97
C ALA A 203 -14.01 2.52 0.98
N ALA A 204 -14.42 1.64 0.05
CA ALA A 204 -13.52 1.11 -0.97
C ALA A 204 -12.96 2.20 -1.90
N ILE A 205 -13.78 3.17 -2.28
CA ILE A 205 -13.35 4.30 -3.13
C ILE A 205 -12.43 5.24 -2.35
N ALA A 206 -12.73 5.57 -1.10
CA ALA A 206 -11.90 6.42 -0.25
C ALA A 206 -10.49 5.83 -0.10
N THR A 207 -10.41 4.54 0.21
CA THR A 207 -9.13 3.81 0.29
C THR A 207 -8.36 3.88 -1.02
N ALA A 208 -9.03 3.69 -2.17
CA ALA A 208 -8.40 3.77 -3.49
C ALA A 208 -7.86 5.19 -3.78
N ILE A 209 -8.62 6.23 -3.46
CA ILE A 209 -8.19 7.64 -3.64
C ILE A 209 -6.94 7.92 -2.80
N GLY A 210 -6.92 7.54 -1.52
CA GLY A 210 -5.77 7.74 -0.65
C GLY A 210 -4.51 7.02 -1.14
N GLN A 211 -4.67 5.83 -1.71
CA GLN A 211 -3.56 5.08 -2.31
C GLN A 211 -3.01 5.77 -3.57
N VAL A 212 -3.88 6.32 -4.43
CA VAL A 212 -3.45 7.09 -5.60
C VAL A 212 -2.72 8.37 -5.17
N VAL A 213 -3.21 9.08 -4.16
CA VAL A 213 -2.54 10.28 -3.63
C VAL A 213 -1.18 9.92 -3.03
N SER A 214 -1.09 8.83 -2.26
CA SER A 214 0.20 8.33 -1.75
C SER A 214 1.19 7.98 -2.86
N CYS A 215 0.69 7.49 -4.00
CA CYS A 215 1.52 7.16 -5.16
C CYS A 215 2.04 8.42 -5.90
N THR A 216 1.32 9.55 -5.82
CA THR A 216 1.66 10.79 -6.54
C THR A 216 2.41 11.82 -5.69
N ALA A 217 2.47 11.65 -4.38
CA ALA A 217 3.17 12.50 -3.42
C ALA A 217 4.66 12.13 -3.30
#